data_f383d897037d4dbca66cc9ec04b1e9d3
#
_entry.id   f383d897037d4dbca66cc9ec04b1e9d3
#
_cell.length_a   1.000
_cell.length_b   1.000
_cell.length_c   1.000
_cell.angle_alpha   90.00
_cell.angle_beta   90.00
_cell.angle_gamma   90.00
#
_symmetry.space_group_name_H-M   'P 1'
#
loop_
_entity.id
_entity.type
_entity.pdbx_description
1 polymer ?
#
loop_
_entity_poly.entity_id
_entity_poly.type
_entity_poly.pdbx_seq_one_letter_code
_entity_poly.pdbx_strand_id
1 'polypeptide(L)'
;MEEPMDRWAGSYVVLITYADTIGDEGVPGLQALKSFVNRHLHAFAAVVHVLPFLQSTSDGGFAVASHTNLEPRFGDWSDLAALAQGRRLMADLVLNHVSASHPWVQQFMRDEQPGRSCVLAAVPDPCWADVVRPRSSSLFTQLRGPKGARQVWTTFG
;
A
#
# COMPACT_ATOMS: atom_id res chain seq x y z
N MET A 1 -2.70 1.94 34.51
CA MET A 1 -3.97 2.45 33.92
C MET A 1 -3.53 3.60 33.06
N GLU A 2 -3.33 3.34 31.74
CA GLU A 2 -2.97 4.39 30.80
C GLU A 2 -4.17 5.32 30.67
N GLU A 3 -3.95 6.63 30.86
CA GLU A 3 -4.97 7.63 30.56
C GLU A 3 -5.41 7.49 29.11
N PRO A 4 -6.72 7.59 28.81
CA PRO A 4 -7.19 7.61 27.43
C PRO A 4 -6.57 8.84 26.77
N MET A 5 -5.58 8.61 25.91
CA MET A 5 -4.96 9.66 25.12
C MET A 5 -6.04 10.38 24.32
N ASP A 6 -6.21 11.68 24.62
CA ASP A 6 -7.12 12.58 23.93
C ASP A 6 -6.86 12.45 22.41
N ARG A 7 -7.82 11.86 21.70
CA ARG A 7 -7.59 11.32 20.34
C ARG A 7 -7.23 12.39 19.32
N TRP A 8 -7.55 13.67 19.60
CA TRP A 8 -7.38 14.77 18.65
C TRP A 8 -7.22 16.12 19.38
N ALA A 9 -6.14 16.29 20.13
CA ALA A 9 -5.78 17.64 20.54
C ALA A 9 -5.37 18.42 19.29
N GLY A 10 -5.90 19.65 19.11
CA GLY A 10 -5.67 20.49 17.93
C GLY A 10 -4.23 20.91 17.66
N SER A 11 -3.26 20.37 18.43
CA SER A 11 -1.82 20.57 18.29
C SER A 11 -1.10 19.47 17.51
N TYR A 12 -1.80 18.43 17.03
CA TYR A 12 -1.13 17.35 16.29
C TYR A 12 -0.88 17.74 14.85
N VAL A 13 0.39 17.74 14.46
CA VAL A 13 0.82 17.79 13.07
C VAL A 13 1.01 16.36 12.57
N VAL A 14 0.39 16.07 11.43
CA VAL A 14 0.58 14.81 10.70
C VAL A 14 1.55 15.06 9.56
N LEU A 15 2.71 14.41 9.59
CA LEU A 15 3.62 14.38 8.45
C LEU A 15 3.18 13.24 7.51
N ILE A 16 2.83 13.56 6.27
CA ILE A 16 2.55 12.58 5.22
C ILE A 16 3.75 12.54 4.27
N THR A 17 4.33 11.36 4.07
CA THR A 17 5.54 11.21 3.28
C THR A 17 5.70 9.79 2.73
N TYR A 18 6.42 9.64 1.63
CA TYR A 18 6.95 8.34 1.24
C TYR A 18 8.19 7.99 2.08
N ALA A 19 8.49 6.69 2.18
CA ALA A 19 9.65 6.21 2.93
C ALA A 19 10.99 6.70 2.34
N ASP A 20 11.03 6.98 1.04
CA ASP A 20 12.20 7.42 0.28
C ASP A 20 12.20 8.91 -0.10
N THR A 21 11.32 9.72 0.49
CA THR A 21 11.30 11.18 0.25
C THR A 21 12.58 11.83 0.73
N ILE A 22 13.14 11.34 1.82
CA ILE A 22 14.45 11.75 2.35
C ILE A 22 15.43 10.62 2.04
N GLY A 23 16.39 10.88 1.16
CA GLY A 23 17.43 9.93 0.79
C GLY A 23 18.75 10.24 1.45
N ASP A 24 19.52 9.20 1.78
CA ASP A 24 20.92 9.26 2.11
C ASP A 24 21.60 8.07 1.44
N GLU A 25 22.75 8.27 0.83
CA GLU A 25 23.38 7.24 0.00
C GLU A 25 23.71 5.99 0.83
N GLY A 26 23.24 4.84 0.37
CA GLY A 26 23.44 3.55 1.04
C GLY A 26 22.61 3.32 2.30
N VAL A 27 21.71 4.24 2.66
CA VAL A 27 20.85 4.12 3.84
C VAL A 27 19.42 3.75 3.43
N PRO A 28 18.80 2.71 4.03
CA PRO A 28 17.40 2.41 3.79
C PRO A 28 16.46 3.59 4.07
N GLY A 29 15.43 3.76 3.23
CA GLY A 29 14.59 4.95 3.27
C GLY A 29 13.95 5.24 4.63
N LEU A 30 13.45 4.22 5.35
CA LEU A 30 12.86 4.38 6.68
C LEU A 30 13.89 4.84 7.73
N GLN A 31 15.15 4.42 7.61
CA GLN A 31 16.22 4.87 8.51
C GLN A 31 16.58 6.33 8.26
N ALA A 32 16.69 6.73 6.99
CA ALA A 32 16.93 8.11 6.61
C ALA A 32 15.77 9.02 7.07
N LEU A 33 14.52 8.59 6.83
CA LEU A 33 13.32 9.30 7.29
C LEU A 33 13.28 9.43 8.82
N LYS A 34 13.56 8.35 9.57
CA LYS A 34 13.65 8.39 11.03
C LYS A 34 14.65 9.41 11.51
N SER A 35 15.85 9.41 10.91
CA SER A 35 16.93 10.33 11.27
C SER A 35 16.53 11.78 11.05
N PHE A 36 15.88 12.06 9.91
CA PHE A 36 15.37 13.39 9.58
C PHE A 36 14.27 13.84 10.56
N VAL A 37 13.27 13.00 10.80
CA VAL A 37 12.15 13.33 11.68
C VAL A 37 12.65 13.57 13.11
N ASN A 38 13.56 12.74 13.61
CA ASN A 38 14.13 12.91 14.95
C ASN A 38 14.94 14.20 15.07
N ARG A 39 15.65 14.59 14.05
CA ARG A 39 16.52 15.78 14.08
C ARG A 39 15.73 17.07 13.91
N HIS A 40 14.74 17.08 13.03
CA HIS A 40 14.12 18.32 12.56
C HIS A 40 12.64 18.48 12.95
N LEU A 41 11.93 17.39 13.22
CA LEU A 41 10.47 17.40 13.37
C LEU A 41 9.98 16.80 14.69
N HIS A 42 10.89 16.40 15.60
CA HIS A 42 10.53 15.69 16.83
C HIS A 42 9.56 16.46 17.74
N ALA A 43 9.61 17.79 17.70
CA ALA A 43 8.81 18.63 18.58
C ALA A 43 7.34 18.78 18.12
N PHE A 44 7.03 18.45 16.86
CA PHE A 44 5.71 18.72 16.30
C PHE A 44 5.12 17.61 15.41
N ALA A 45 5.92 16.73 14.81
CA ALA A 45 5.39 15.60 14.06
C ALA A 45 4.95 14.47 15.01
N ALA A 46 3.78 14.65 15.63
CA ALA A 46 3.20 13.66 16.54
C ALA A 46 2.74 12.39 15.81
N VAL A 47 2.42 12.50 14.53
CA VAL A 47 2.00 11.39 13.66
C VAL A 47 2.83 11.43 12.39
N VAL A 48 3.35 10.28 11.97
CA VAL A 48 3.96 10.10 10.64
C VAL A 48 3.11 9.12 9.85
N HIS A 49 2.51 9.61 8.77
CA HIS A 49 1.82 8.78 7.78
C HIS A 49 2.82 8.41 6.70
N VAL A 50 3.25 7.16 6.71
CA VAL A 50 4.11 6.62 5.66
C VAL A 50 3.21 6.06 4.56
N LEU A 51 3.26 6.69 3.38
CA LEU A 51 2.57 6.24 2.17
C LEU A 51 3.06 4.84 1.77
N PRO A 52 2.36 4.11 0.90
CA PRO A 52 2.56 2.67 0.77
C PRO A 52 4.01 2.24 0.69
N PHE A 53 4.42 1.40 1.62
CA PHE A 53 5.80 0.95 1.81
C PHE A 53 5.97 -0.58 1.63
N LEU A 54 4.87 -1.27 1.32
CA LEU A 54 4.90 -2.70 1.02
C LEU A 54 5.40 -2.94 -0.41
N GLN A 55 5.88 -4.15 -0.68
CA GLN A 55 6.27 -4.56 -2.03
C GLN A 55 5.15 -4.32 -3.03
N SER A 56 5.48 -3.62 -4.10
CA SER A 56 4.55 -3.21 -5.14
C SER A 56 5.19 -3.26 -6.52
N THR A 57 4.38 -3.27 -7.56
CA THR A 57 4.87 -3.28 -8.94
C THR A 57 4.81 -1.91 -9.60
N SER A 58 3.98 -1.01 -9.10
CA SER A 58 3.77 0.31 -9.70
C SER A 58 2.92 1.22 -8.81
N ASP A 59 2.54 2.38 -9.36
CA ASP A 59 1.60 3.35 -8.80
C ASP A 59 2.01 3.88 -7.41
N GLY A 60 3.31 4.19 -7.24
CA GLY A 60 3.82 4.76 -5.99
C GLY A 60 3.62 3.87 -4.76
N GLY A 61 3.58 2.55 -4.93
CA GLY A 61 3.35 1.59 -3.87
C GLY A 61 1.91 1.06 -3.79
N PHE A 62 0.96 1.67 -4.50
CA PHE A 62 -0.46 1.26 -4.42
C PHE A 62 -0.78 -0.01 -5.20
N ALA A 63 0.04 -0.44 -6.18
CA ALA A 63 -0.10 -1.74 -6.82
C ALA A 63 0.58 -2.84 -6.00
N VAL A 64 -0.01 -3.18 -4.85
CA VAL A 64 0.59 -4.08 -3.85
C VAL A 64 0.80 -5.48 -4.40
N ALA A 65 2.04 -5.97 -4.33
CA ALA A 65 2.44 -7.33 -4.70
C ALA A 65 2.52 -8.27 -3.49
N SER A 66 2.70 -7.72 -2.28
CA SER A 66 2.71 -8.48 -1.03
C SER A 66 2.18 -7.60 0.11
N HIS A 67 1.24 -8.13 0.91
CA HIS A 67 0.77 -7.45 2.12
C HIS A 67 1.63 -7.74 3.37
N THR A 68 2.66 -8.54 3.25
CA THR A 68 3.49 -8.98 4.38
C THR A 68 4.95 -8.58 4.27
N ASN A 69 5.41 -8.21 3.06
CA ASN A 69 6.79 -7.85 2.81
C ASN A 69 6.93 -6.35 2.56
N LEU A 70 7.86 -5.72 3.24
CA LEU A 70 8.27 -4.36 2.90
C LEU A 70 9.05 -4.35 1.58
N GLU A 71 9.02 -3.20 0.90
CA GLU A 71 9.92 -2.91 -0.21
C GLU A 71 11.37 -2.85 0.30
N PRO A 72 12.29 -3.72 -0.16
CA PRO A 72 13.61 -3.87 0.44
C PRO A 72 14.44 -2.58 0.50
N ARG A 73 14.29 -1.67 -0.46
CA ARG A 73 15.00 -0.38 -0.47
C ARG A 73 14.57 0.54 0.67
N PHE A 74 13.42 0.29 1.30
CA PHE A 74 12.95 1.09 2.44
C PHE A 74 13.48 0.57 3.78
N GLY A 75 13.96 -0.67 3.85
CA GLY A 75 14.40 -1.33 5.07
C GLY A 75 13.47 -2.48 5.47
N ASP A 76 13.30 -2.69 6.77
CA ASP A 76 12.53 -3.79 7.30
C ASP A 76 11.49 -3.34 8.36
N TRP A 77 10.77 -4.32 8.93
CA TRP A 77 9.76 -4.06 9.97
C TRP A 77 10.35 -3.46 11.24
N SER A 78 11.64 -3.72 11.55
CA SER A 78 12.32 -3.11 12.71
C SER A 78 12.60 -1.64 12.48
N ASP A 79 12.90 -1.23 11.25
CA ASP A 79 13.07 0.16 10.86
C ASP A 79 11.75 0.95 10.99
N LEU A 80 10.65 0.33 10.55
CA LEU A 80 9.32 0.91 10.70
C LEU A 80 8.94 1.05 12.19
N ALA A 81 9.20 0.01 13.00
CA ALA A 81 8.97 0.06 14.44
C ALA A 81 9.85 1.10 15.13
N ALA A 82 11.09 1.28 14.67
CA ALA A 82 11.99 2.30 15.19
C ALA A 82 11.54 3.73 14.83
N LEU A 83 10.91 3.92 13.66
CA LEU A 83 10.30 5.21 13.29
C LEU A 83 9.11 5.53 14.20
N ALA A 84 8.38 4.51 14.71
CA ALA A 84 7.25 4.68 15.61
C ALA A 84 7.63 5.11 17.04
N GLN A 85 8.88 5.04 17.42
CA GLN A 85 9.31 5.36 18.79
C GLN A 85 9.05 6.84 19.11
N GLY A 86 8.23 7.08 20.13
CA GLY A 86 7.86 8.42 20.60
C GLY A 86 6.84 9.16 19.72
N ARG A 87 6.21 8.48 18.74
CA ARG A 87 5.15 9.03 17.88
C ARG A 87 4.19 7.96 17.40
N ARG A 88 3.10 8.39 16.80
CA ARG A 88 2.16 7.47 16.14
C ARG A 88 2.54 7.26 14.68
N LEU A 89 2.34 6.05 14.19
CA LEU A 89 2.39 5.75 12.76
C LEU A 89 0.99 5.64 12.19
N MET A 90 0.85 6.11 10.96
CA MET A 90 -0.29 5.85 10.10
C MET A 90 0.22 5.21 8.81
N ALA A 91 -0.53 4.29 8.25
CA ALA A 91 -0.21 3.63 7.01
C ALA A 91 -1.46 3.45 6.15
N ASP A 92 -1.28 3.39 4.85
CA ASP A 92 -2.36 3.02 3.93
C ASP A 92 -2.62 1.52 4.01
N LEU A 93 -3.90 1.16 4.17
CA LEU A 93 -4.35 -0.21 4.06
C LEU A 93 -5.00 -0.41 2.68
N VAL A 94 -4.19 -0.83 1.70
CA VAL A 94 -4.63 -1.04 0.32
C VAL A 94 -5.32 -2.40 0.22
N LEU A 95 -6.65 -2.42 0.34
CA LEU A 95 -7.48 -3.64 0.26
C LEU A 95 -8.32 -3.74 -1.01
N ASN A 96 -8.58 -2.61 -1.67
CA ASN A 96 -9.51 -2.56 -2.80
C ASN A 96 -8.95 -3.20 -4.08
N HIS A 97 -7.63 -3.30 -4.18
CA HIS A 97 -6.95 -3.87 -5.34
C HIS A 97 -5.57 -4.39 -4.96
N VAL A 98 -5.03 -5.22 -5.81
CA VAL A 98 -3.67 -5.75 -5.72
C VAL A 98 -3.03 -5.77 -7.10
N SER A 99 -1.70 -5.88 -7.15
CA SER A 99 -0.96 -6.11 -8.39
C SER A 99 -1.37 -7.42 -9.05
N ALA A 100 -1.30 -7.48 -10.38
CA ALA A 100 -1.48 -8.72 -11.12
C ALA A 100 -0.46 -9.81 -10.72
N SER A 101 0.69 -9.43 -10.17
CA SER A 101 1.71 -10.36 -9.66
C SER A 101 1.42 -10.88 -8.24
N HIS A 102 0.40 -10.34 -7.54
CA HIS A 102 0.08 -10.75 -6.19
C HIS A 102 -0.27 -12.26 -6.13
N PRO A 103 0.17 -13.00 -5.10
CA PRO A 103 -0.14 -14.43 -4.96
C PRO A 103 -1.63 -14.77 -5.08
N TRP A 104 -2.53 -13.90 -4.61
CA TRP A 104 -3.97 -14.11 -4.75
C TRP A 104 -4.44 -14.13 -6.21
N VAL A 105 -3.84 -13.31 -7.08
CA VAL A 105 -4.16 -13.32 -8.51
C VAL A 105 -3.67 -14.62 -9.14
N GLN A 106 -2.48 -15.09 -8.78
CA GLN A 106 -1.95 -16.37 -9.26
C GLN A 106 -2.81 -17.55 -8.80
N GLN A 107 -3.24 -17.55 -7.54
CA GLN A 107 -4.17 -18.54 -7.01
C GLN A 107 -5.52 -18.51 -7.72
N PHE A 108 -6.08 -17.29 -7.95
CA PHE A 108 -7.30 -17.13 -8.73
C PHE A 108 -7.19 -17.76 -10.12
N MET A 109 -6.08 -17.54 -10.82
CA MET A 109 -5.85 -18.11 -12.15
C MET A 109 -5.72 -19.65 -12.13
N ARG A 110 -5.35 -20.25 -10.99
CA ARG A 110 -5.31 -21.70 -10.75
C ARG A 110 -6.60 -22.26 -10.12
N ASP A 111 -7.55 -21.39 -9.78
CA ASP A 111 -8.81 -21.74 -9.08
C ASP A 111 -8.58 -22.24 -7.64
N GLU A 112 -7.58 -21.65 -6.96
CA GLU A 112 -7.15 -21.99 -5.61
C GLU A 112 -7.61 -20.94 -4.59
N GLN A 113 -7.85 -21.35 -3.35
CA GLN A 113 -8.11 -20.44 -2.24
C GLN A 113 -6.79 -19.94 -1.62
N PRO A 114 -6.78 -18.73 -0.99
CA PRO A 114 -7.89 -17.76 -0.87
C PRO A 114 -8.10 -16.88 -2.12
N GLY A 115 -7.18 -16.88 -3.08
CA GLY A 115 -7.18 -15.99 -4.24
C GLY A 115 -8.46 -16.06 -5.07
N ARG A 116 -9.05 -17.27 -5.18
CA ARG A 116 -10.34 -17.48 -5.87
C ARG A 116 -11.45 -16.55 -5.36
N SER A 117 -11.46 -16.27 -4.06
CA SER A 117 -12.47 -15.41 -3.42
C SER A 117 -12.07 -13.93 -3.33
N CYS A 118 -10.80 -13.60 -3.63
CA CYS A 118 -10.28 -12.24 -3.51
C CYS A 118 -10.33 -11.45 -4.82
N VAL A 119 -10.47 -12.12 -5.98
CA VAL A 119 -10.44 -11.48 -7.29
C VAL A 119 -11.83 -11.51 -7.90
N LEU A 120 -12.32 -10.35 -8.33
CA LEU A 120 -13.59 -10.24 -9.04
C LEU A 120 -13.41 -10.60 -10.51
N ALA A 121 -13.95 -11.76 -10.89
CA ALA A 121 -14.17 -12.10 -12.28
C ALA A 121 -15.51 -11.52 -12.73
N ALA A 122 -15.54 -10.86 -13.87
CA ALA A 122 -16.78 -10.36 -14.44
C ALA A 122 -16.76 -10.49 -15.96
N VAL A 123 -17.93 -10.71 -16.53
CA VAL A 123 -18.12 -10.66 -17.97
C VAL A 123 -18.50 -9.21 -18.31
N PRO A 124 -17.89 -8.60 -19.33
CA PRO A 124 -18.32 -7.30 -19.83
C PRO A 124 -19.81 -7.28 -20.13
N ASP A 125 -20.54 -6.33 -19.58
CA ASP A 125 -21.98 -6.15 -19.72
C ASP A 125 -22.27 -4.66 -19.93
N PRO A 126 -23.27 -4.28 -20.76
CA PRO A 126 -23.65 -2.88 -20.95
C PRO A 126 -23.97 -2.13 -19.67
N CYS A 127 -24.43 -2.79 -18.61
CA CYS A 127 -24.68 -2.15 -17.30
C CYS A 127 -23.44 -1.55 -16.65
N TRP A 128 -22.23 -1.93 -17.07
CA TRP A 128 -20.98 -1.34 -16.58
C TRP A 128 -20.59 -0.03 -17.26
N ALA A 129 -21.33 0.40 -18.28
CA ALA A 129 -21.01 1.64 -19.05
C ALA A 129 -21.06 2.90 -18.17
N ASP A 130 -21.90 2.90 -17.13
CA ASP A 130 -22.10 4.04 -16.23
C ASP A 130 -21.11 4.05 -15.04
N VAL A 131 -20.17 3.12 -14.98
CA VAL A 131 -19.18 3.07 -13.90
C VAL A 131 -18.20 4.23 -14.06
N VAL A 132 -18.29 5.19 -13.13
CA VAL A 132 -17.35 6.31 -13.07
C VAL A 132 -16.01 5.85 -12.52
N ARG A 133 -14.95 6.17 -13.23
CA ARG A 133 -13.57 5.82 -12.86
C ARG A 133 -12.67 7.04 -12.88
N PRO A 134 -11.72 7.14 -11.95
CA PRO A 134 -10.75 8.24 -11.94
C PRO A 134 -9.69 8.11 -13.04
N ARG A 135 -9.61 6.97 -13.72
CA ARG A 135 -8.61 6.67 -14.76
C ARG A 135 -9.27 6.18 -16.04
N SER A 136 -8.63 6.46 -17.19
CA SER A 136 -9.11 6.11 -18.51
C SER A 136 -8.83 4.66 -18.94
N SER A 137 -8.14 3.87 -18.12
CA SER A 137 -7.86 2.46 -18.42
C SER A 137 -9.14 1.61 -18.46
N SER A 138 -9.11 0.48 -19.16
CA SER A 138 -10.25 -0.43 -19.23
C SER A 138 -10.70 -0.91 -17.85
N LEU A 139 -12.02 -1.05 -17.65
CA LEU A 139 -12.61 -1.61 -16.43
C LEU A 139 -12.24 -3.08 -16.23
N PHE A 140 -12.03 -3.79 -17.33
CA PHE A 140 -11.68 -5.20 -17.32
C PHE A 140 -10.35 -5.43 -18.01
N THR A 141 -9.55 -6.32 -17.42
CA THR A 141 -8.29 -6.81 -18.00
C THR A 141 -8.39 -8.31 -18.18
N GLN A 142 -7.92 -8.79 -19.33
CA GLN A 142 -7.82 -10.22 -19.58
C GLN A 142 -6.51 -10.75 -19.00
N LEU A 143 -6.59 -11.62 -18.01
CA LEU A 143 -5.46 -12.37 -17.48
C LEU A 143 -5.43 -13.75 -18.12
N ARG A 144 -4.22 -14.25 -18.42
CA ARG A 144 -4.00 -15.60 -18.97
C ARG A 144 -3.32 -16.48 -17.93
N GLY A 145 -3.85 -17.66 -17.73
CA GLY A 145 -3.30 -18.64 -16.78
C GLY A 145 -3.45 -20.09 -17.25
N PRO A 146 -3.06 -21.05 -16.43
CA PRO A 146 -3.07 -22.47 -16.79
C PRO A 146 -4.45 -23.02 -17.18
N LYS A 147 -5.51 -22.43 -16.63
CA LYS A 147 -6.92 -22.82 -16.91
C LYS A 147 -7.58 -21.92 -17.97
N GLY A 148 -6.81 -21.20 -18.76
CA GLY A 148 -7.33 -20.33 -19.82
C GLY A 148 -7.31 -18.83 -19.45
N ALA A 149 -7.96 -18.03 -20.29
CA ALA A 149 -8.09 -16.61 -20.10
C ALA A 149 -9.31 -16.28 -19.24
N ARG A 150 -9.15 -15.32 -18.33
CA ARG A 150 -10.23 -14.81 -17.47
C ARG A 150 -10.27 -13.29 -17.53
N GLN A 151 -11.45 -12.71 -17.60
CA GLN A 151 -11.66 -11.28 -17.43
C GLN A 151 -11.78 -10.96 -15.94
N VAL A 152 -10.99 -9.99 -15.48
CA VAL A 152 -11.02 -9.53 -14.10
C VAL A 152 -11.31 -8.05 -14.04
N TRP A 153 -12.00 -7.63 -12.99
CA TRP A 153 -12.20 -6.23 -12.69
C TRP A 153 -10.88 -5.59 -12.30
N THR A 154 -10.53 -4.46 -12.92
CA THR A 154 -9.29 -3.74 -12.65
C THR A 154 -9.54 -2.31 -12.21
N THR A 155 -8.80 -1.87 -11.20
CA THR A 155 -8.81 -0.47 -10.75
C THR A 155 -7.89 0.36 -11.63
N PHE A 156 -6.73 -0.19 -11.95
CA PHE A 156 -5.73 0.40 -12.87
C PHE A 156 -5.41 -0.64 -13.93
N GLY A 157 -5.31 -0.22 -15.17
CA GLY A 157 -4.92 -1.06 -16.29
C GLY A 157 -3.41 -1.18 -16.44
#